data_de119bfbe5098b487616b29ccdd8f438
#
_entry.id   de119bfbe5098b487616b29ccdd8f438
#
_cell.length_a   1.000
_cell.length_b   1.000
_cell.length_c   1.000
_cell.angle_alpha   90.00
_cell.angle_beta   90.00
_cell.angle_gamma   90.00
#
_symmetry.space_group_name_H-M   'P 1'
#
loop_
_entity.id
_entity.type
_entity.pdbx_description
1 polymer ?
#
loop_
_entity_poly.entity_id
_entity_poly.type
_entity_poly.pdbx_seq_one_letter_code
_entity_poly.pdbx_strand_id
1 'polypeptide(L)'
;MSNTNAYQHIHLCKTEYEKEFPDDWIDKLDWSSSNAEESFKLGQKKISDFHRICFIYVSQSLLGGEYIYSIKSHNRAKQVFERYWTQEHYCSRSSEDDFSFSLKEKLYNQYELLDNCIKDLFYDYTSFIISINEKIEPISHKYIFKATTNPPILNTGNKYFRLLKDLIFPLCYIEHHLSFSKKNLERITVLLERIKYEKSRETDERCLKVFQLAVYKGSFILKKLLRKDDSFEILVDLQKTEITRNGIVGFTPYIEELFSYFENIHEDQPSTETVVKRNQQSIYEGRGSFKQIAHLMNYYCTEGGSKQKVERLLGDFDQKYTNIYAKSITHNFDKYALCTLRNFMYNCQLSFLLQKNECTIEDLCDKIDQIENIQEETRIRNFYPYKKAIGFLIKKTKTKIEERDTTFDYNNTIKLLDSYLGKFDKNIDWCKSHCFYPVQLLLNECIVYIENDKLFLPSSISRPIDYEKLERVRESFRVDIEYIRNSVIYIKDKIDTETIKEELKNIEKRYLEIGGVLIGVVTFLFGSINIFSQKTSTPEHLLESTIWLGVILIIFALLLFIIIENWKGTISKAKIVICGILLAIYAIILGIFMFQNDNTATPNPIEPQDLIETSVE
;
A
#
# COMPACT_ATOMS: atom_id res chain seq x y z
N MET A 1 -11.14 -29.03 22.85
CA MET A 1 -11.37 -29.28 21.41
C MET A 1 -10.59 -30.53 21.05
N SER A 2 -11.31 -31.61 20.68
CA SER A 2 -10.75 -32.89 20.32
C SER A 2 -9.72 -32.73 19.20
N ASN A 3 -8.61 -33.45 19.28
CA ASN A 3 -7.67 -33.67 18.21
C ASN A 3 -8.44 -34.19 17.00
N THR A 4 -8.97 -33.29 16.17
CA THR A 4 -9.44 -33.65 14.84
C THR A 4 -8.19 -34.15 14.11
N ASN A 5 -8.17 -35.43 13.77
CA ASN A 5 -7.07 -36.06 13.08
C ASN A 5 -6.71 -35.22 11.83
N ALA A 6 -5.52 -34.64 11.86
CA ALA A 6 -4.96 -34.09 10.64
C ALA A 6 -5.00 -35.20 9.58
N TYR A 7 -5.50 -34.88 8.37
CA TYR A 7 -5.66 -35.86 7.28
C TYR A 7 -6.72 -36.98 7.52
N GLN A 8 -7.86 -36.63 8.06
CA GLN A 8 -8.92 -37.60 8.30
C GLN A 8 -9.32 -38.38 7.02
N HIS A 9 -9.53 -37.65 5.90
CA HIS A 9 -9.90 -38.30 4.64
C HIS A 9 -8.74 -39.11 4.04
N ILE A 10 -7.51 -38.66 4.17
CA ILE A 10 -6.36 -39.45 3.74
C ILE A 10 -6.21 -40.73 4.56
N HIS A 11 -6.47 -40.65 5.86
CA HIS A 11 -6.48 -41.84 6.72
C HIS A 11 -7.59 -42.81 6.35
N LEU A 12 -8.80 -42.30 6.05
CA LEU A 12 -9.90 -43.11 5.56
C LEU A 12 -9.57 -43.80 4.22
N CYS A 13 -8.93 -43.08 3.29
CA CYS A 13 -8.47 -43.64 2.02
C CYS A 13 -7.53 -44.83 2.25
N LYS A 14 -6.59 -44.68 3.19
CA LYS A 14 -5.67 -45.75 3.57
C LYS A 14 -6.41 -46.96 4.17
N THR A 15 -7.30 -46.70 5.09
CA THR A 15 -8.09 -47.77 5.73
C THR A 15 -8.93 -48.58 4.70
N GLU A 16 -9.51 -47.90 3.72
CA GLU A 16 -10.19 -48.54 2.61
C GLU A 16 -9.21 -49.34 1.71
N TYR A 17 -7.96 -48.81 1.48
CA TYR A 17 -6.97 -49.57 0.73
C TYR A 17 -6.56 -50.85 1.43
N GLU A 18 -6.26 -50.82 2.73
CA GLU A 18 -5.89 -51.99 3.53
C GLU A 18 -7.02 -53.04 3.59
N LYS A 19 -8.27 -52.59 3.63
CA LYS A 19 -9.44 -53.43 3.60
C LYS A 19 -9.68 -54.10 2.23
N GLU A 20 -9.55 -53.30 1.16
CA GLU A 20 -9.80 -53.79 -0.21
C GLU A 20 -8.64 -54.64 -0.74
N PHE A 21 -7.40 -54.36 -0.34
CA PHE A 21 -6.22 -55.01 -0.85
C PHE A 21 -5.34 -55.61 0.28
N PRO A 22 -5.86 -56.66 0.99
CA PRO A 22 -5.00 -57.42 1.89
C PRO A 22 -3.88 -58.13 1.10
N ASP A 23 -2.77 -58.45 1.73
CA ASP A 23 -1.51 -58.88 1.09
C ASP A 23 -1.69 -60.02 0.06
N ASP A 24 -2.66 -60.90 0.26
CA ASP A 24 -2.94 -62.10 -0.57
C ASP A 24 -4.25 -62.00 -1.38
N TRP A 25 -4.78 -60.76 -1.59
CA TRP A 25 -6.11 -60.60 -2.20
C TRP A 25 -6.22 -61.15 -3.64
N ILE A 26 -5.13 -61.09 -4.44
CA ILE A 26 -5.10 -61.64 -5.79
C ILE A 26 -5.05 -63.16 -5.73
N ASP A 27 -4.28 -63.74 -4.82
CA ASP A 27 -4.15 -65.18 -4.66
C ASP A 27 -5.41 -65.84 -4.14
N LYS A 28 -6.30 -65.10 -3.47
CA LYS A 28 -7.61 -65.56 -2.99
C LYS A 28 -8.68 -65.60 -4.08
N LEU A 29 -8.42 -65.04 -5.25
CA LEU A 29 -9.32 -65.17 -6.38
C LEU A 29 -9.25 -66.59 -6.96
N ASP A 30 -10.35 -67.06 -7.55
CA ASP A 30 -10.40 -68.38 -8.17
C ASP A 30 -9.74 -68.37 -9.54
N TRP A 31 -8.51 -68.83 -9.61
CA TRP A 31 -7.69 -68.92 -10.83
C TRP A 31 -7.83 -70.27 -11.55
N SER A 32 -8.87 -71.03 -11.27
CA SER A 32 -9.19 -72.25 -12.09
C SER A 32 -9.47 -71.84 -13.53
N SER A 33 -9.10 -72.69 -14.49
CA SER A 33 -9.21 -72.41 -15.94
C SER A 33 -10.57 -71.97 -16.39
N SER A 34 -11.64 -72.38 -15.69
CA SER A 34 -13.05 -72.01 -15.96
C SER A 34 -13.38 -70.59 -15.44
N ASN A 35 -12.73 -70.12 -14.41
CA ASN A 35 -13.07 -68.87 -13.68
C ASN A 35 -12.01 -67.76 -13.77
N ALA A 36 -10.85 -68.02 -14.38
CA ALA A 36 -9.74 -67.12 -14.46
C ALA A 36 -10.09 -65.76 -15.11
N GLU A 37 -10.89 -65.76 -16.20
CA GLU A 37 -11.35 -64.51 -16.84
C GLU A 37 -12.31 -63.70 -15.95
N GLU A 38 -13.18 -64.37 -15.19
CA GLU A 38 -14.10 -63.70 -14.27
C GLU A 38 -13.32 -63.07 -13.10
N SER A 39 -12.39 -63.83 -12.53
CA SER A 39 -11.48 -63.36 -11.49
C SER A 39 -10.63 -62.15 -11.95
N PHE A 40 -10.13 -62.21 -13.17
CA PHE A 40 -9.40 -61.06 -13.75
C PHE A 40 -10.30 -59.84 -13.90
N LYS A 41 -11.51 -59.96 -14.44
CA LYS A 41 -12.49 -58.88 -14.55
C LYS A 41 -12.88 -58.32 -13.19
N LEU A 42 -13.07 -59.16 -12.19
CA LEU A 42 -13.38 -58.77 -10.82
C LEU A 42 -12.22 -57.95 -10.22
N GLY A 43 -10.98 -58.40 -10.39
CA GLY A 43 -9.79 -57.71 -9.94
C GLY A 43 -9.60 -56.34 -10.61
N GLN A 44 -9.80 -56.29 -11.95
CA GLN A 44 -9.74 -55.02 -12.69
C GLN A 44 -10.80 -54.03 -12.21
N LYS A 45 -12.02 -54.50 -11.98
CA LYS A 45 -13.09 -53.66 -11.44
C LYS A 45 -12.69 -53.10 -10.07
N LYS A 46 -12.17 -53.95 -9.20
CA LYS A 46 -11.73 -53.55 -7.86
C LYS A 46 -10.64 -52.48 -7.90
N ILE A 47 -9.64 -52.63 -8.76
CA ILE A 47 -8.59 -51.65 -9.00
C ILE A 47 -9.19 -50.32 -9.51
N SER A 48 -10.11 -50.40 -10.50
CA SER A 48 -10.77 -49.22 -11.06
C SER A 48 -11.64 -48.49 -10.03
N ASP A 49 -12.39 -49.23 -9.20
CA ASP A 49 -13.20 -48.65 -8.13
C ASP A 49 -12.32 -47.95 -7.09
N PHE A 50 -11.14 -48.48 -6.81
CA PHE A 50 -10.22 -47.83 -5.86
C PHE A 50 -9.62 -46.53 -6.38
N HIS A 51 -9.35 -46.40 -7.66
CA HIS A 51 -8.95 -45.10 -8.23
C HIS A 51 -10.02 -44.03 -7.97
N ARG A 52 -11.31 -44.40 -8.05
CA ARG A 52 -12.42 -43.51 -7.71
C ARG A 52 -12.44 -43.15 -6.23
N ILE A 53 -12.21 -44.13 -5.36
CA ILE A 53 -12.12 -43.94 -3.90
C ILE A 53 -11.00 -42.94 -3.56
N CYS A 54 -9.81 -43.11 -4.16
CA CYS A 54 -8.70 -42.14 -4.01
C CYS A 54 -9.11 -40.73 -4.44
N PHE A 55 -9.78 -40.62 -5.61
CA PHE A 55 -10.26 -39.31 -6.07
C PHE A 55 -11.19 -38.65 -5.05
N ILE A 56 -12.15 -39.38 -4.49
CA ILE A 56 -13.12 -38.88 -3.53
C ILE A 56 -12.40 -38.37 -2.29
N TYR A 57 -11.60 -39.20 -1.63
CA TYR A 57 -10.96 -38.83 -0.35
C TYR A 57 -9.91 -37.75 -0.49
N VAL A 58 -9.07 -37.80 -1.52
CA VAL A 58 -8.04 -36.77 -1.74
C VAL A 58 -8.70 -35.46 -2.11
N SER A 59 -9.76 -35.46 -2.91
CA SER A 59 -10.51 -34.24 -3.23
C SER A 59 -11.18 -33.65 -1.99
N GLN A 60 -11.82 -34.46 -1.15
CA GLN A 60 -12.43 -34.00 0.10
C GLN A 60 -11.38 -33.41 1.05
N SER A 61 -10.20 -34.05 1.15
CA SER A 61 -9.08 -33.54 1.92
C SER A 61 -8.58 -32.18 1.41
N LEU A 62 -8.40 -32.03 0.09
CA LEU A 62 -7.96 -30.78 -0.54
C LEU A 62 -9.02 -29.67 -0.42
N LEU A 63 -10.26 -29.96 -0.81
CA LEU A 63 -11.34 -28.97 -0.76
C LEU A 63 -11.68 -28.56 0.66
N GLY A 64 -11.60 -29.51 1.62
CA GLY A 64 -11.81 -29.27 3.04
C GLY A 64 -10.63 -28.63 3.79
N GLY A 65 -9.47 -28.50 3.15
CA GLY A 65 -8.29 -27.85 3.71
C GLY A 65 -7.58 -28.64 4.82
N GLU A 66 -7.66 -29.96 4.82
CA GLU A 66 -7.00 -30.80 5.84
C GLU A 66 -5.49 -30.59 5.92
N TYR A 67 -4.87 -30.27 4.78
CA TYR A 67 -3.44 -29.99 4.68
C TYR A 67 -2.98 -28.80 5.51
N ILE A 68 -3.87 -27.87 5.85
CA ILE A 68 -3.56 -26.70 6.68
C ILE A 68 -3.29 -27.07 8.14
N TYR A 69 -3.95 -28.12 8.65
CA TYR A 69 -3.78 -28.57 10.03
C TYR A 69 -2.44 -29.26 10.30
N SER A 70 -1.75 -29.68 9.27
CA SER A 70 -0.56 -30.55 9.38
C SER A 70 0.78 -29.83 9.25
N ILE A 71 0.80 -28.51 9.14
CA ILE A 71 2.00 -27.70 8.86
C ILE A 71 3.17 -27.96 9.83
N LYS A 72 2.90 -28.34 11.08
CA LYS A 72 3.96 -28.72 12.04
C LYS A 72 4.65 -30.03 11.74
N SER A 73 4.09 -30.84 10.81
CA SER A 73 4.53 -32.22 10.60
C SER A 73 4.83 -32.55 9.15
N HIS A 74 5.40 -31.60 8.38
CA HIS A 74 5.82 -31.88 7.01
C HIS A 74 6.63 -33.16 6.92
N ASN A 75 7.66 -33.31 7.75
CA ASN A 75 8.41 -34.56 7.88
C ASN A 75 7.55 -35.73 8.36
N ARG A 76 6.49 -35.47 9.11
CA ARG A 76 5.56 -36.48 9.61
C ARG A 76 4.56 -36.89 8.53
N ALA A 77 4.08 -35.96 7.70
CA ALA A 77 3.25 -36.31 6.55
C ALA A 77 4.03 -37.15 5.55
N LYS A 78 5.26 -36.74 5.20
CA LYS A 78 6.15 -37.52 4.35
C LYS A 78 6.42 -38.91 4.95
N GLN A 79 6.77 -38.99 6.24
CA GLN A 79 6.99 -40.26 6.94
C GLN A 79 5.72 -41.11 7.05
N VAL A 80 4.54 -40.50 7.21
CA VAL A 80 3.26 -41.20 7.21
C VAL A 80 3.03 -41.82 5.84
N PHE A 81 3.24 -41.09 4.76
CA PHE A 81 3.07 -41.60 3.40
C PHE A 81 4.14 -42.62 3.02
N GLU A 82 5.41 -42.39 3.33
CA GLU A 82 6.51 -43.33 3.05
C GLU A 82 6.35 -44.66 3.82
N ARG A 83 5.90 -44.65 5.06
CA ARG A 83 5.68 -45.86 5.86
C ARG A 83 4.47 -46.70 5.43
N TYR A 84 3.51 -46.10 4.73
CA TYR A 84 2.25 -46.74 4.45
C TYR A 84 2.21 -47.46 3.10
N TRP A 85 3.17 -47.18 2.19
CA TRP A 85 3.09 -47.65 0.80
C TRP A 85 4.36 -48.39 0.34
N THR A 86 5.03 -49.09 1.24
CA THR A 86 6.26 -49.83 0.94
C THR A 86 6.02 -51.34 1.01
N GLN A 87 4.98 -51.86 0.39
CA GLN A 87 4.85 -53.30 0.20
C GLN A 87 5.37 -53.68 -1.18
N GLU A 88 6.35 -54.60 -1.22
CA GLU A 88 6.74 -55.27 -2.44
C GLU A 88 5.77 -56.39 -2.71
N HIS A 89 5.09 -56.36 -3.86
CA HIS A 89 4.14 -57.35 -4.27
C HIS A 89 4.84 -58.33 -5.21
N TYR A 90 4.86 -59.60 -4.86
CA TYR A 90 5.43 -60.66 -5.69
C TYR A 90 4.34 -61.58 -6.18
N CYS A 91 4.31 -61.81 -7.52
CA CYS A 91 3.49 -62.83 -8.12
C CYS A 91 4.14 -64.20 -7.88
N SER A 92 3.52 -65.07 -7.06
CA SER A 92 3.98 -66.44 -6.88
C SER A 92 3.34 -67.32 -7.93
N ARG A 93 4.19 -68.12 -8.64
CA ARG A 93 3.72 -69.14 -9.58
C ARG A 93 3.26 -70.34 -8.77
N SER A 94 1.95 -70.59 -8.72
CA SER A 94 1.36 -71.83 -8.22
C SER A 94 1.06 -72.77 -9.40
N SER A 95 0.52 -73.97 -9.18
CA SER A 95 0.20 -75.00 -10.18
C SER A 95 -0.92 -74.63 -11.18
N GLU A 96 -0.96 -73.37 -11.62
CA GLU A 96 -1.95 -72.83 -12.55
C GLU A 96 -1.52 -73.10 -14.00
N ASP A 97 -2.48 -73.21 -14.92
CA ASP A 97 -2.19 -73.27 -16.35
C ASP A 97 -1.57 -71.97 -16.87
N ASP A 98 -0.89 -72.00 -18.02
CA ASP A 98 -0.18 -70.85 -18.57
C ASP A 98 -1.13 -69.69 -18.87
N PHE A 99 -2.42 -69.94 -19.19
CA PHE A 99 -3.43 -68.89 -19.45
C PHE A 99 -3.87 -68.19 -18.18
N SER A 100 -4.24 -68.96 -17.17
CA SER A 100 -4.66 -68.44 -15.85
C SER A 100 -3.52 -67.68 -15.18
N PHE A 101 -2.27 -68.20 -15.28
CA PHE A 101 -1.09 -67.53 -14.80
C PHE A 101 -0.82 -66.19 -15.53
N SER A 102 -0.98 -66.16 -16.86
CA SER A 102 -0.85 -64.94 -17.64
C SER A 102 -1.86 -63.86 -17.26
N LEU A 103 -3.11 -64.23 -16.96
CA LEU A 103 -4.13 -63.28 -16.49
C LEU A 103 -3.82 -62.79 -15.06
N LYS A 104 -3.39 -63.67 -14.19
CA LYS A 104 -2.99 -63.36 -12.83
C LYS A 104 -1.79 -62.40 -12.83
N GLU A 105 -0.77 -62.66 -13.63
CA GLU A 105 0.38 -61.77 -13.81
C GLU A 105 -0.04 -60.37 -14.34
N LYS A 106 -0.94 -60.32 -15.32
CA LYS A 106 -1.51 -59.05 -15.80
C LYS A 106 -2.23 -58.28 -14.71
N LEU A 107 -2.95 -58.96 -13.81
CA LEU A 107 -3.63 -58.31 -12.68
C LEU A 107 -2.63 -57.78 -11.65
N TYR A 108 -1.56 -58.53 -11.35
CA TYR A 108 -0.47 -58.07 -10.51
C TYR A 108 0.19 -56.81 -11.07
N ASN A 109 0.45 -56.79 -12.36
CA ASN A 109 1.06 -55.62 -13.03
C ASN A 109 0.11 -54.38 -12.96
N GLN A 110 -1.21 -54.61 -13.08
CA GLN A 110 -2.19 -53.52 -12.93
C GLN A 110 -2.28 -53.03 -11.47
N TYR A 111 -2.15 -53.92 -10.52
CA TYR A 111 -2.13 -53.57 -9.10
C TYR A 111 -0.86 -52.85 -8.71
N GLU A 112 0.31 -53.24 -9.21
CA GLU A 112 1.57 -52.52 -9.04
C GLU A 112 1.51 -51.10 -9.65
N LEU A 113 0.87 -50.98 -10.83
CA LEU A 113 0.62 -49.66 -11.43
C LEU A 113 -0.29 -48.80 -10.55
N LEU A 114 -1.34 -49.36 -9.93
CA LEU A 114 -2.18 -48.65 -8.97
C LEU A 114 -1.35 -48.17 -7.79
N ASP A 115 -0.53 -49.04 -7.20
CA ASP A 115 0.28 -48.71 -6.03
C ASP A 115 1.28 -47.61 -6.34
N ASN A 116 1.95 -47.67 -7.49
CA ASN A 116 2.85 -46.62 -7.97
C ASN A 116 2.09 -45.29 -8.21
N CYS A 117 0.90 -45.35 -8.82
CA CYS A 117 0.08 -44.14 -9.01
C CYS A 117 -0.35 -43.52 -7.69
N ILE A 118 -0.63 -44.32 -6.66
CA ILE A 118 -0.97 -43.83 -5.32
C ILE A 118 0.25 -43.16 -4.66
N LYS A 119 1.43 -43.79 -4.76
CA LYS A 119 2.69 -43.23 -4.29
C LYS A 119 2.96 -41.85 -4.93
N ASP A 120 2.81 -41.75 -6.24
CA ASP A 120 2.96 -40.51 -6.99
C ASP A 120 1.92 -39.46 -6.56
N LEU A 121 0.64 -39.87 -6.39
CA LEU A 121 -0.41 -39.00 -5.92
C LEU A 121 -0.08 -38.39 -4.55
N PHE A 122 0.40 -39.21 -3.61
CA PHE A 122 0.77 -38.72 -2.29
C PHE A 122 2.04 -37.89 -2.29
N TYR A 123 2.99 -38.20 -3.16
CA TYR A 123 4.13 -37.34 -3.40
C TYR A 123 3.68 -35.95 -3.88
N ASP A 124 2.78 -35.91 -4.85
CA ASP A 124 2.25 -34.67 -5.38
C ASP A 124 1.38 -33.91 -4.37
N TYR A 125 0.57 -34.62 -3.57
CA TYR A 125 -0.17 -34.05 -2.46
C TYR A 125 0.79 -33.43 -1.43
N THR A 126 1.85 -34.13 -1.08
CA THR A 126 2.87 -33.61 -0.17
C THR A 126 3.58 -32.40 -0.78
N SER A 127 3.95 -32.47 -2.06
CA SER A 127 4.57 -31.35 -2.79
C SER A 127 3.64 -30.12 -2.84
N PHE A 128 2.33 -30.35 -3.03
CA PHE A 128 1.32 -29.29 -2.96
C PHE A 128 1.29 -28.63 -1.57
N ILE A 129 1.25 -29.43 -0.51
CA ILE A 129 1.33 -28.93 0.87
C ILE A 129 2.58 -28.10 1.08
N ILE A 130 3.74 -28.63 0.67
CA ILE A 130 5.00 -27.90 0.72
C ILE A 130 4.88 -26.60 -0.02
N SER A 131 4.36 -26.64 -1.23
CA SER A 131 4.25 -25.47 -2.09
C SER A 131 3.39 -24.36 -1.47
N ILE A 132 2.42 -24.69 -0.67
CA ILE A 132 1.58 -23.74 0.06
C ILE A 132 2.20 -23.39 1.41
N ASN A 133 2.86 -24.33 2.08
CA ASN A 133 3.26 -24.29 3.48
C ASN A 133 4.75 -24.07 3.75
N GLU A 134 5.65 -24.42 2.83
CA GLU A 134 7.12 -24.20 3.00
C GLU A 134 7.46 -22.74 3.26
N LYS A 135 6.49 -21.95 3.15
CA LYS A 135 6.62 -20.53 3.15
C LYS A 135 5.98 -19.90 4.35
N ILE A 136 5.43 -20.74 5.21
CA ILE A 136 5.20 -20.42 6.61
C ILE A 136 6.41 -20.98 7.39
N GLU A 137 7.62 -20.50 7.07
CA GLU A 137 8.80 -20.89 7.86
C GLU A 137 8.73 -20.31 9.26
N PRO A 138 8.75 -21.17 10.31
CA PRO A 138 8.93 -20.71 11.67
C PRO A 138 10.42 -20.44 11.96
N ILE A 139 11.06 -19.54 11.19
CA ILE A 139 12.38 -19.07 11.57
C ILE A 139 12.19 -18.07 12.69
N SER A 140 12.40 -18.52 13.93
CA SER A 140 12.48 -17.68 15.13
C SER A 140 11.37 -16.61 15.23
N HIS A 141 10.11 -17.04 15.35
CA HIS A 141 8.91 -16.20 15.42
C HIS A 141 8.50 -15.49 14.10
N LYS A 142 9.12 -15.84 12.98
CA LYS A 142 8.88 -15.21 11.69
C LYS A 142 8.08 -16.16 10.80
N TYR A 143 6.81 -15.86 10.58
CA TYR A 143 5.99 -16.60 9.63
C TYR A 143 6.03 -15.90 8.28
N ILE A 144 6.58 -16.56 7.27
CA ILE A 144 6.61 -16.05 5.90
C ILE A 144 5.79 -17.02 5.04
N PHE A 145 4.65 -16.55 4.54
CA PHE A 145 3.90 -17.26 3.52
C PHE A 145 4.43 -16.85 2.15
N LYS A 146 5.01 -17.78 1.40
CA LYS A 146 5.64 -17.50 0.10
C LYS A 146 4.96 -18.27 -1.02
N ALA A 147 4.55 -17.62 -2.11
CA ALA A 147 3.97 -18.26 -3.27
C ALA A 147 4.97 -19.18 -4.00
N THR A 148 4.54 -20.38 -4.35
CA THR A 148 5.33 -21.26 -5.21
C THR A 148 5.00 -21.11 -6.67
N THR A 149 5.92 -21.58 -7.49
CA THR A 149 5.91 -21.29 -8.90
C THR A 149 4.99 -22.16 -9.72
N ASN A 150 4.77 -23.43 -9.39
CA ASN A 150 3.95 -24.32 -10.23
C ASN A 150 3.21 -25.38 -9.40
N PRO A 151 1.97 -25.75 -9.80
CA PRO A 151 1.29 -26.90 -9.24
C PRO A 151 2.02 -28.19 -9.61
N PRO A 152 1.89 -29.25 -8.77
CA PRO A 152 2.52 -30.54 -9.03
C PRO A 152 2.07 -31.15 -10.36
N ILE A 153 2.94 -31.90 -11.01
CA ILE A 153 2.69 -32.55 -12.29
C ILE A 153 2.45 -34.03 -12.02
N LEU A 154 1.19 -34.44 -11.91
CA LEU A 154 0.80 -35.85 -11.86
C LEU A 154 0.91 -36.48 -13.27
N ASN A 155 1.68 -37.53 -13.40
CA ASN A 155 1.83 -38.24 -14.68
C ASN A 155 1.08 -39.58 -14.62
N THR A 156 -0.25 -39.58 -14.85
CA THR A 156 -1.07 -40.79 -14.77
C THR A 156 -2.00 -40.97 -15.96
N GLY A 157 -2.19 -42.23 -16.40
CA GLY A 157 -3.15 -42.60 -17.44
C GLY A 157 -4.60 -42.70 -16.94
N ASN A 158 -4.84 -42.74 -15.62
CA ASN A 158 -6.17 -42.97 -15.06
C ASN A 158 -7.07 -41.73 -15.09
N LYS A 159 -8.37 -41.89 -15.41
CA LYS A 159 -9.36 -40.80 -15.48
C LYS A 159 -9.40 -40.01 -14.16
N TYR A 160 -9.53 -40.66 -13.03
CA TYR A 160 -9.74 -40.02 -11.73
C TYR A 160 -8.51 -39.27 -11.23
N PHE A 161 -7.31 -39.81 -11.45
CA PHE A 161 -6.07 -39.13 -11.11
C PHE A 161 -5.84 -37.93 -12.02
N ARG A 162 -6.22 -37.99 -13.31
CA ARG A 162 -6.22 -36.81 -14.18
C ARG A 162 -7.19 -35.74 -13.69
N LEU A 163 -8.36 -36.11 -13.18
CA LEU A 163 -9.33 -35.17 -12.61
C LEU A 163 -8.77 -34.46 -11.37
N LEU A 164 -8.05 -35.19 -10.49
CA LEU A 164 -7.32 -34.55 -9.39
C LEU A 164 -6.30 -33.53 -9.89
N LYS A 165 -5.41 -33.96 -10.80
CA LYS A 165 -4.36 -33.14 -11.39
C LYS A 165 -4.89 -31.91 -12.09
N ASP A 166 -5.88 -32.09 -12.97
CA ASP A 166 -6.32 -31.06 -13.91
C ASP A 166 -7.37 -30.13 -13.32
N LEU A 167 -8.09 -30.54 -12.26
CA LEU A 167 -9.22 -29.80 -11.73
C LEU A 167 -9.06 -29.44 -10.26
N ILE A 168 -8.82 -30.40 -9.38
CA ILE A 168 -8.90 -30.17 -7.93
C ILE A 168 -7.64 -29.47 -7.40
N PHE A 169 -6.45 -29.99 -7.71
CA PHE A 169 -5.19 -29.33 -7.33
C PHE A 169 -5.09 -27.91 -7.87
N PRO A 170 -5.34 -27.64 -9.18
CA PRO A 170 -5.30 -26.29 -9.71
C PRO A 170 -6.31 -25.35 -9.06
N LEU A 171 -7.52 -25.83 -8.73
CA LEU A 171 -8.54 -25.03 -8.06
C LEU A 171 -8.06 -24.56 -6.68
N CYS A 172 -7.54 -25.48 -5.87
CA CYS A 172 -7.00 -25.15 -4.55
C CYS A 172 -5.74 -24.27 -4.65
N TYR A 173 -4.88 -24.55 -5.65
CA TYR A 173 -3.69 -23.76 -5.88
C TYR A 173 -4.00 -22.31 -6.25
N ILE A 174 -4.93 -22.09 -7.20
CA ILE A 174 -5.33 -20.73 -7.62
C ILE A 174 -5.88 -19.95 -6.43
N GLU A 175 -6.64 -20.57 -5.54
CA GLU A 175 -7.19 -19.89 -4.38
C GLU A 175 -6.12 -19.38 -3.42
N HIS A 176 -5.07 -20.17 -3.19
CA HIS A 176 -3.95 -19.75 -2.35
C HIS A 176 -3.06 -18.65 -2.99
N HIS A 177 -3.16 -18.50 -4.31
CA HIS A 177 -2.36 -17.55 -5.09
C HIS A 177 -3.25 -16.52 -5.80
N LEU A 178 -4.40 -16.22 -5.22
CA LEU A 178 -5.43 -15.39 -5.83
C LEU A 178 -4.93 -13.94 -5.97
N SER A 179 -4.66 -13.55 -7.22
CA SER A 179 -4.43 -12.16 -7.60
C SER A 179 -5.34 -11.81 -8.76
N PHE A 180 -5.71 -10.53 -8.85
CA PHE A 180 -6.50 -10.08 -9.99
C PHE A 180 -5.62 -10.03 -11.24
N SER A 181 -5.95 -10.85 -12.23
CA SER A 181 -5.39 -10.78 -13.57
C SER A 181 -6.35 -11.41 -14.57
N LYS A 182 -6.35 -10.94 -15.82
CA LYS A 182 -7.12 -11.55 -16.90
C LYS A 182 -6.82 -13.05 -17.01
N LYS A 183 -5.56 -13.42 -16.89
CA LYS A 183 -5.11 -14.82 -16.94
C LYS A 183 -5.70 -15.69 -15.83
N ASN A 184 -5.79 -15.18 -14.60
CA ASN A 184 -6.40 -15.94 -13.50
C ASN A 184 -7.92 -16.04 -13.67
N LEU A 185 -8.56 -15.00 -14.18
CA LEU A 185 -9.98 -15.02 -14.49
C LEU A 185 -10.29 -16.07 -15.57
N GLU A 186 -9.53 -16.09 -16.68
CA GLU A 186 -9.67 -17.09 -17.73
C GLU A 186 -9.44 -18.52 -17.22
N ARG A 187 -8.40 -18.72 -16.41
CA ARG A 187 -8.08 -20.02 -15.83
C ARG A 187 -9.21 -20.56 -14.94
N ILE A 188 -9.74 -19.74 -14.04
CA ILE A 188 -10.80 -20.20 -13.12
C ILE A 188 -12.10 -20.49 -13.88
N THR A 189 -12.39 -19.71 -14.93
CA THR A 189 -13.55 -19.91 -15.79
C THR A 189 -13.48 -21.25 -16.52
N VAL A 190 -12.40 -21.50 -17.24
CA VAL A 190 -12.17 -22.75 -17.97
C VAL A 190 -12.19 -23.94 -16.99
N LEU A 191 -11.58 -23.79 -15.83
CA LEU A 191 -11.56 -24.82 -14.80
C LEU A 191 -12.96 -25.13 -14.28
N LEU A 192 -13.77 -24.12 -14.01
CA LEU A 192 -15.14 -24.27 -13.53
C LEU A 192 -16.05 -24.93 -14.57
N GLU A 193 -15.91 -24.56 -15.85
CA GLU A 193 -16.65 -25.19 -16.95
C GLU A 193 -16.29 -26.68 -17.08
N ARG A 194 -15.02 -27.03 -17.01
CA ARG A 194 -14.59 -28.45 -17.02
C ARG A 194 -15.12 -29.19 -15.81
N ILE A 195 -15.09 -28.63 -14.60
CA ILE A 195 -15.67 -29.26 -13.41
C ILE A 195 -17.18 -29.53 -13.61
N LYS A 196 -17.92 -28.52 -14.12
CA LYS A 196 -19.36 -28.68 -14.43
C LYS A 196 -19.62 -29.75 -15.48
N TYR A 197 -18.79 -29.79 -16.53
CA TYR A 197 -18.90 -30.82 -17.57
C TYR A 197 -18.64 -32.21 -17.02
N GLU A 198 -17.57 -32.44 -16.24
CA GLU A 198 -17.30 -33.73 -15.63
C GLU A 198 -18.40 -34.12 -14.63
N LYS A 199 -18.93 -33.18 -13.85
CA LYS A 199 -20.08 -33.38 -12.97
C LYS A 199 -21.31 -33.89 -13.73
N SER A 200 -21.61 -33.32 -14.90
CA SER A 200 -22.80 -33.70 -15.69
C SER A 200 -22.72 -35.13 -16.27
N ARG A 201 -21.51 -35.69 -16.35
CA ARG A 201 -21.26 -37.05 -16.87
C ARG A 201 -21.02 -38.08 -15.79
N GLU A 202 -20.95 -37.68 -14.54
CA GLU A 202 -20.70 -38.56 -13.42
C GLU A 202 -22.03 -39.14 -12.91
N THR A 203 -21.99 -40.39 -12.48
CA THR A 203 -23.16 -41.12 -11.95
C THR A 203 -22.97 -41.53 -10.50
N ASP A 204 -21.74 -41.57 -10.03
CA ASP A 204 -21.45 -41.93 -8.64
C ASP A 204 -21.80 -40.75 -7.71
N GLU A 205 -22.66 -40.98 -6.75
CA GLU A 205 -23.18 -39.96 -5.84
C GLU A 205 -22.06 -39.29 -5.00
N ARG A 206 -21.04 -40.05 -4.59
CA ARG A 206 -19.91 -39.51 -3.82
C ARG A 206 -19.03 -38.63 -4.68
N CYS A 207 -18.77 -39.00 -5.93
CA CYS A 207 -18.08 -38.17 -6.90
C CYS A 207 -18.87 -36.88 -7.22
N LEU A 208 -20.21 -37.01 -7.38
CA LEU A 208 -21.08 -35.83 -7.59
C LEU A 208 -20.97 -34.81 -6.45
N LYS A 209 -20.90 -35.28 -5.19
CA LYS A 209 -20.68 -34.39 -4.03
C LYS A 209 -19.33 -33.69 -4.11
N VAL A 210 -18.26 -34.39 -4.47
CA VAL A 210 -16.94 -33.78 -4.67
C VAL A 210 -16.99 -32.70 -5.75
N PHE A 211 -17.58 -33.00 -6.91
CA PHE A 211 -17.72 -32.00 -7.97
C PHE A 211 -18.58 -30.81 -7.53
N GLN A 212 -19.62 -31.05 -6.73
CA GLN A 212 -20.45 -29.97 -6.20
C GLN A 212 -19.66 -29.03 -5.30
N LEU A 213 -18.85 -29.56 -4.38
CA LEU A 213 -17.93 -28.74 -3.54
C LEU A 213 -16.93 -27.96 -4.39
N ALA A 214 -16.38 -28.62 -5.43
CA ALA A 214 -15.46 -27.95 -6.36
C ALA A 214 -16.16 -26.83 -7.15
N VAL A 215 -17.41 -27.03 -7.59
CA VAL A 215 -18.23 -25.98 -8.23
C VAL A 215 -18.46 -24.81 -7.27
N TYR A 216 -18.79 -25.07 -6.00
CA TYR A 216 -18.98 -24.02 -5.01
C TYR A 216 -17.71 -23.21 -4.80
N LYS A 217 -16.57 -23.89 -4.61
CA LYS A 217 -15.27 -23.22 -4.46
C LYS A 217 -14.89 -22.38 -5.69
N GLY A 218 -15.01 -22.97 -6.88
CA GLY A 218 -14.69 -22.27 -8.13
C GLY A 218 -15.60 -21.06 -8.39
N SER A 219 -16.90 -21.21 -8.12
CA SER A 219 -17.88 -20.12 -8.23
C SER A 219 -17.60 -19.00 -7.24
N PHE A 220 -17.23 -19.34 -6.02
CA PHE A 220 -16.83 -18.36 -5.00
C PHE A 220 -15.60 -17.54 -5.45
N ILE A 221 -14.55 -18.23 -5.95
CA ILE A 221 -13.33 -17.57 -6.44
C ILE A 221 -13.65 -16.69 -7.64
N LEU A 222 -14.43 -17.19 -8.61
CA LEU A 222 -14.84 -16.43 -9.79
C LEU A 222 -15.60 -15.17 -9.41
N LYS A 223 -16.58 -15.27 -8.51
CA LYS A 223 -17.35 -14.12 -8.03
C LYS A 223 -16.44 -13.07 -7.37
N LYS A 224 -15.46 -13.49 -6.58
CA LYS A 224 -14.48 -12.60 -5.97
C LYS A 224 -13.64 -11.85 -7.01
N LEU A 225 -13.19 -12.53 -8.05
CA LEU A 225 -12.43 -11.92 -9.13
C LEU A 225 -13.27 -10.92 -9.93
N LEU A 226 -14.55 -11.23 -10.17
CA LEU A 226 -15.47 -10.39 -10.95
C LEU A 226 -16.02 -9.19 -10.19
N ARG A 227 -15.89 -9.16 -8.88
CA ARG A 227 -16.44 -8.10 -8.05
C ARG A 227 -15.71 -6.77 -8.12
N LYS A 228 -14.62 -6.73 -8.84
CA LYS A 228 -13.88 -5.51 -9.09
C LYS A 228 -14.66 -4.63 -10.08
N ASP A 229 -14.71 -3.32 -9.84
CA ASP A 229 -15.48 -2.38 -10.65
C ASP A 229 -15.10 -2.41 -12.15
N ASP A 230 -13.83 -2.73 -12.44
CA ASP A 230 -13.28 -2.81 -13.81
C ASP A 230 -13.52 -4.19 -14.48
N SER A 231 -14.12 -5.16 -13.78
CA SER A 231 -14.28 -6.53 -14.29
C SER A 231 -15.37 -6.67 -15.35
N PHE A 232 -16.23 -5.67 -15.50
CA PHE A 232 -17.28 -5.66 -16.53
C PHE A 232 -16.69 -5.56 -17.95
N GLU A 233 -15.64 -4.77 -18.16
CA GLU A 233 -14.93 -4.68 -19.43
C GLU A 233 -14.23 -6.00 -19.77
N ILE A 234 -13.64 -6.67 -18.78
CA ILE A 234 -13.00 -7.96 -18.96
C ILE A 234 -14.02 -9.06 -19.31
N LEU A 235 -15.23 -9.00 -18.76
CA LEU A 235 -16.32 -9.91 -19.11
C LEU A 235 -16.78 -9.72 -20.56
N VAL A 236 -16.80 -8.51 -21.08
CA VAL A 236 -17.14 -8.22 -22.48
C VAL A 236 -16.08 -8.81 -23.43
N ASP A 237 -14.80 -8.75 -23.06
CA ASP A 237 -13.71 -9.35 -23.84
C ASP A 237 -13.69 -10.90 -23.78
N LEU A 238 -14.21 -11.49 -22.72
CA LEU A 238 -14.36 -12.95 -22.56
C LEU A 238 -15.61 -13.51 -23.26
N GLN A 239 -16.34 -12.69 -24.02
CA GLN A 239 -17.60 -13.09 -24.72
C GLN A 239 -17.48 -14.27 -25.68
N LYS A 240 -16.29 -14.80 -25.92
CA LYS A 240 -16.12 -16.07 -26.65
C LYS A 240 -16.38 -17.31 -25.82
N THR A 241 -16.40 -17.19 -24.49
CA THR A 241 -16.84 -18.21 -23.56
C THR A 241 -18.12 -17.68 -22.93
N GLU A 242 -19.23 -18.38 -23.01
CA GLU A 242 -20.59 -18.01 -22.56
C GLU A 242 -20.71 -17.62 -21.06
N ILE A 243 -19.74 -16.87 -20.51
CA ILE A 243 -19.88 -16.18 -19.24
C ILE A 243 -20.70 -14.91 -19.49
N THR A 244 -21.89 -15.12 -19.96
CA THR A 244 -22.91 -14.10 -19.92
C THR A 244 -23.25 -13.82 -18.44
N ARG A 245 -23.83 -12.65 -18.18
CA ARG A 245 -24.53 -12.35 -16.92
C ARG A 245 -25.30 -13.56 -16.36
N ASN A 246 -25.80 -14.44 -17.22
CA ASN A 246 -26.51 -15.67 -16.91
C ASN A 246 -25.60 -16.78 -16.32
N GLY A 247 -24.31 -16.85 -16.66
CA GLY A 247 -23.36 -17.77 -16.04
C GLY A 247 -23.02 -17.42 -14.59
N ILE A 248 -23.12 -16.14 -14.26
CA ILE A 248 -22.99 -15.64 -12.89
C ILE A 248 -24.33 -15.75 -12.14
N VAL A 249 -25.46 -15.58 -12.84
CA VAL A 249 -26.83 -15.72 -12.30
C VAL A 249 -27.15 -17.17 -11.92
N GLY A 250 -26.42 -18.14 -12.43
CA GLY A 250 -26.52 -19.53 -12.03
C GLY A 250 -25.86 -19.88 -10.69
N PHE A 251 -25.42 -18.89 -9.91
CA PHE A 251 -25.07 -19.10 -8.51
C PHE A 251 -26.31 -19.60 -7.77
N THR A 252 -26.20 -20.78 -7.16
CA THR A 252 -27.24 -21.26 -6.28
C THR A 252 -27.44 -20.25 -5.13
N PRO A 253 -28.66 -20.14 -4.58
CA PRO A 253 -28.89 -19.30 -3.40
C PRO A 253 -27.86 -19.52 -2.30
N TYR A 254 -27.34 -20.72 -2.20
CA TYR A 254 -26.30 -21.12 -1.27
C TYR A 254 -24.94 -20.38 -1.50
N ILE A 255 -24.52 -20.18 -2.74
CA ILE A 255 -23.29 -19.41 -3.05
C ILE A 255 -23.47 -17.94 -2.69
N GLU A 256 -24.66 -17.38 -2.90
CA GLU A 256 -25.00 -16.02 -2.45
C GLU A 256 -24.93 -15.89 -0.93
N GLU A 257 -25.43 -16.87 -0.21
CA GLU A 257 -25.36 -16.92 1.25
C GLU A 257 -23.90 -17.04 1.73
N LEU A 258 -23.12 -17.95 1.15
CA LEU A 258 -21.67 -18.06 1.42
C LEU A 258 -20.94 -16.76 1.17
N PHE A 259 -21.24 -16.15 0.04
CA PHE A 259 -20.61 -14.91 -0.33
C PHE A 259 -20.97 -13.79 0.66
N SER A 260 -22.26 -13.64 1.01
CA SER A 260 -22.72 -12.72 2.03
C SER A 260 -22.11 -12.98 3.41
N TYR A 261 -21.94 -14.26 3.77
CA TYR A 261 -21.29 -14.63 5.03
C TYR A 261 -19.87 -14.09 5.14
N PHE A 262 -19.08 -14.13 4.05
CA PHE A 262 -17.71 -13.63 4.03
C PHE A 262 -17.61 -12.13 3.70
N GLU A 263 -18.61 -11.57 3.01
CA GLU A 263 -18.65 -10.15 2.65
C GLU A 263 -18.93 -9.21 3.80
N ASN A 264 -19.59 -9.67 4.84
CA ASN A 264 -19.83 -8.87 6.04
C ASN A 264 -18.54 -8.35 6.73
N ILE A 265 -17.37 -8.57 6.13
CA ILE A 265 -16.07 -8.03 6.52
C ILE A 265 -15.57 -6.98 5.51
N HIS A 266 -16.18 -6.89 4.32
CA HIS A 266 -15.70 -6.07 3.21
C HIS A 266 -16.45 -4.74 3.00
N GLU A 267 -15.69 -3.78 2.46
CA GLU A 267 -15.98 -2.38 2.22
C GLU A 267 -17.12 -2.08 1.23
N ASP A 268 -17.63 -3.08 0.49
CA ASP A 268 -18.42 -2.83 -0.71
C ASP A 268 -19.93 -2.90 -0.52
N GLN A 269 -20.38 -3.30 0.64
CA GLN A 269 -21.78 -3.17 1.00
C GLN A 269 -21.89 -2.49 2.36
N PRO A 270 -22.67 -1.43 2.47
CA PRO A 270 -22.96 -0.83 3.74
C PRO A 270 -23.51 -1.92 4.66
N SER A 271 -22.82 -2.15 5.75
CA SER A 271 -23.28 -3.08 6.78
C SER A 271 -24.63 -2.60 7.23
N THR A 272 -25.64 -3.44 7.14
CA THR A 272 -26.94 -3.04 7.67
C THR A 272 -26.76 -2.70 9.15
N GLU A 273 -27.39 -1.65 9.60
CA GLU A 273 -27.32 -1.18 11.00
C GLU A 273 -27.56 -2.33 12.00
N THR A 274 -28.38 -3.28 11.63
CA THR A 274 -28.65 -4.50 12.39
C THR A 274 -27.41 -5.37 12.60
N VAL A 275 -26.58 -5.58 11.55
CA VAL A 275 -25.33 -6.37 11.64
C VAL A 275 -24.32 -5.65 12.52
N VAL A 276 -24.20 -4.33 12.36
CA VAL A 276 -23.33 -3.49 13.19
C VAL A 276 -23.73 -3.58 14.66
N LYS A 277 -25.01 -3.38 14.99
CA LYS A 277 -25.52 -3.49 16.36
C LYS A 277 -25.28 -4.88 16.96
N ARG A 278 -25.54 -5.94 16.20
CA ARG A 278 -25.28 -7.32 16.63
C ARG A 278 -23.79 -7.56 16.93
N ASN A 279 -22.90 -7.07 16.06
CA ASN A 279 -21.46 -7.22 16.25
C ASN A 279 -20.97 -6.41 17.46
N GLN A 280 -21.47 -5.19 17.65
CA GLN A 280 -21.20 -4.37 18.85
C GLN A 280 -21.62 -5.10 20.12
N GLN A 281 -22.84 -5.67 20.14
CA GLN A 281 -23.34 -6.42 21.27
C GLN A 281 -22.47 -7.64 21.57
N SER A 282 -22.09 -8.42 20.55
CA SER A 282 -21.23 -9.60 20.74
C SER A 282 -19.87 -9.24 21.31
N ILE A 283 -19.26 -8.12 20.89
CA ILE A 283 -17.96 -7.67 21.39
C ILE A 283 -18.10 -7.15 22.82
N TYR A 284 -19.14 -6.38 23.11
CA TYR A 284 -19.40 -5.88 24.47
C TYR A 284 -19.58 -7.02 25.47
N GLU A 285 -20.23 -8.12 25.06
CA GLU A 285 -20.40 -9.34 25.87
C GLU A 285 -19.14 -10.23 25.92
N GLY A 286 -18.03 -9.80 25.35
CA GLY A 286 -16.77 -10.56 25.33
C GLY A 286 -16.78 -11.79 24.39
N ARG A 287 -17.86 -11.99 23.62
CA ARG A 287 -18.06 -13.12 22.67
C ARG A 287 -17.66 -12.78 21.23
N GLY A 288 -17.25 -11.54 20.97
CA GLY A 288 -16.91 -11.09 19.63
C GLY A 288 -15.80 -11.92 18.96
N SER A 289 -16.04 -12.39 17.75
CA SER A 289 -15.02 -13.05 16.91
C SER A 289 -14.07 -12.02 16.30
N PHE A 290 -12.90 -12.44 15.81
CA PHE A 290 -12.00 -11.55 15.05
C PHE A 290 -12.65 -11.04 13.76
N LYS A 291 -13.50 -11.84 13.14
CA LYS A 291 -14.33 -11.44 11.99
C LYS A 291 -15.22 -10.24 12.35
N GLN A 292 -15.94 -10.30 13.44
CA GLN A 292 -16.82 -9.22 13.89
C GLN A 292 -16.03 -7.95 14.25
N ILE A 293 -14.86 -8.10 14.88
CA ILE A 293 -13.96 -6.99 15.21
C ILE A 293 -13.45 -6.32 13.92
N ALA A 294 -12.96 -7.08 12.96
CA ALA A 294 -12.47 -6.57 11.67
C ALA A 294 -13.58 -5.85 10.89
N HIS A 295 -14.79 -6.42 10.87
CA HIS A 295 -15.96 -5.80 10.25
C HIS A 295 -16.30 -4.44 10.89
N LEU A 296 -16.36 -4.37 12.22
CA LEU A 296 -16.64 -3.11 12.92
C LEU A 296 -15.53 -2.08 12.73
N MET A 297 -14.26 -2.51 12.70
CA MET A 297 -13.15 -1.62 12.44
C MET A 297 -13.30 -0.97 11.06
N ASN A 298 -13.61 -1.78 10.05
CA ASN A 298 -13.85 -1.27 8.72
C ASN A 298 -15.01 -0.26 8.70
N TYR A 299 -16.16 -0.63 9.26
CA TYR A 299 -17.33 0.24 9.35
C TYR A 299 -17.02 1.58 10.06
N TYR A 300 -16.34 1.54 11.22
CA TYR A 300 -15.99 2.78 11.92
C TYR A 300 -15.02 3.66 11.16
N CYS A 301 -14.15 3.06 10.34
CA CYS A 301 -13.19 3.82 9.53
C CYS A 301 -13.80 4.40 8.26
N THR A 302 -14.90 3.83 7.74
CA THR A 302 -15.53 4.28 6.49
C THR A 302 -16.79 5.12 6.69
N GLU A 303 -17.68 4.74 7.62
CA GLU A 303 -19.05 5.28 7.64
C GLU A 303 -19.45 6.01 8.93
N GLY A 304 -19.06 5.55 10.10
CA GLY A 304 -19.71 6.06 11.30
C GLY A 304 -18.90 6.05 12.59
N GLY A 305 -17.58 6.02 12.50
CA GLY A 305 -16.72 5.95 13.68
C GLY A 305 -16.37 7.29 14.30
N SER A 306 -16.28 7.32 15.63
CA SER A 306 -15.54 8.35 16.36
C SER A 306 -14.13 7.82 16.70
N LYS A 307 -13.19 8.73 16.96
CA LYS A 307 -11.82 8.38 17.40
C LYS A 307 -11.86 7.42 18.59
N GLN A 308 -12.70 7.68 19.58
CA GLN A 308 -12.86 6.84 20.76
C GLN A 308 -13.33 5.41 20.44
N LYS A 309 -14.28 5.25 19.48
CA LYS A 309 -14.75 3.92 19.05
C LYS A 309 -13.67 3.13 18.36
N VAL A 310 -12.87 3.78 17.48
CA VAL A 310 -11.76 3.15 16.76
C VAL A 310 -10.66 2.72 17.75
N GLU A 311 -10.26 3.61 18.67
CA GLU A 311 -9.23 3.33 19.66
C GLU A 311 -9.66 2.22 20.63
N ARG A 312 -10.89 2.25 21.11
CA ARG A 312 -11.43 1.19 21.98
C ARG A 312 -11.43 -0.16 21.28
N LEU A 313 -11.93 -0.21 20.05
CA LEU A 313 -11.98 -1.46 19.28
C LEU A 313 -10.58 -2.01 18.98
N LEU A 314 -9.61 -1.13 18.74
CA LEU A 314 -8.21 -1.51 18.58
C LEU A 314 -7.64 -2.09 19.89
N GLY A 315 -7.92 -1.46 21.03
CA GLY A 315 -7.54 -1.97 22.36
C GLY A 315 -8.14 -3.34 22.65
N ASP A 316 -9.44 -3.52 22.38
CA ASP A 316 -10.13 -4.82 22.53
C ASP A 316 -9.50 -5.90 21.62
N PHE A 317 -9.10 -5.51 20.40
CA PHE A 317 -8.39 -6.40 19.49
C PHE A 317 -7.01 -6.78 20.03
N ASP A 318 -6.18 -5.83 20.44
CA ASP A 318 -4.82 -6.08 20.92
C ASP A 318 -4.83 -6.95 22.18
N GLN A 319 -5.77 -6.73 23.09
CA GLN A 319 -5.96 -7.58 24.28
C GLN A 319 -6.28 -9.02 23.88
N LYS A 320 -7.21 -9.19 22.93
CA LYS A 320 -7.59 -10.52 22.44
C LYS A 320 -6.45 -11.17 21.66
N TYR A 321 -5.75 -10.41 20.82
CA TYR A 321 -4.58 -10.85 20.08
C TYR A 321 -3.50 -11.39 21.02
N THR A 322 -3.11 -10.60 22.02
CA THR A 322 -2.07 -10.97 22.99
C THR A 322 -2.45 -12.24 23.75
N ASN A 323 -3.70 -12.34 24.22
CA ASN A 323 -4.19 -13.50 24.95
C ASN A 323 -4.16 -14.79 24.13
N ILE A 324 -4.49 -14.71 22.83
CA ILE A 324 -4.52 -15.88 21.95
C ILE A 324 -3.11 -16.19 21.44
N TYR A 325 -2.32 -15.19 21.08
CA TYR A 325 -0.95 -15.36 20.59
C TYR A 325 -0.03 -15.97 21.65
N ALA A 326 -0.18 -15.56 22.91
CA ALA A 326 0.57 -16.11 24.06
C ALA A 326 0.17 -17.55 24.39
N LYS A 327 -1.09 -17.95 24.14
CA LYS A 327 -1.60 -19.31 24.41
C LYS A 327 -1.25 -20.30 23.31
N SER A 328 0.02 -20.39 22.91
CA SER A 328 0.56 -21.36 21.93
C SER A 328 -0.47 -21.78 20.85
N ILE A 329 -0.73 -20.90 19.90
CA ILE A 329 -1.50 -21.26 18.71
C ILE A 329 -0.79 -22.42 18.03
N THR A 330 -1.50 -23.53 17.88
CA THR A 330 -0.94 -24.77 17.34
C THR A 330 -0.75 -24.71 15.82
N HIS A 331 -1.51 -23.85 15.13
CA HIS A 331 -1.55 -23.77 13.69
C HIS A 331 -0.86 -22.52 13.16
N ASN A 332 0.12 -22.72 12.26
CA ASN A 332 0.83 -21.62 11.62
C ASN A 332 -0.10 -20.72 10.80
N PHE A 333 -1.14 -21.29 10.18
CA PHE A 333 -2.15 -20.52 9.46
C PHE A 333 -2.84 -19.49 10.37
N ASP A 334 -3.28 -19.90 11.56
CA ASP A 334 -3.92 -19.01 12.52
C ASP A 334 -2.97 -17.92 13.03
N LYS A 335 -1.69 -18.25 13.24
CA LYS A 335 -0.68 -17.24 13.60
C LYS A 335 -0.50 -16.23 12.48
N TYR A 336 -0.41 -16.70 11.24
CA TYR A 336 -0.31 -15.83 10.08
C TYR A 336 -1.57 -14.95 9.95
N ALA A 337 -2.76 -15.53 10.11
CA ALA A 337 -4.02 -14.81 10.09
C ALA A 337 -4.07 -13.71 11.15
N LEU A 338 -3.68 -14.00 12.39
CA LEU A 338 -3.62 -13.01 13.47
C LEU A 338 -2.64 -11.89 13.16
N CYS A 339 -1.45 -12.21 12.66
CA CYS A 339 -0.46 -11.21 12.26
C CYS A 339 -0.98 -10.32 11.12
N THR A 340 -1.67 -10.92 10.14
CA THR A 340 -2.29 -10.18 9.03
C THR A 340 -3.43 -9.29 9.53
N LEU A 341 -4.28 -9.78 10.42
CA LEU A 341 -5.36 -9.00 11.04
C LEU A 341 -4.81 -7.82 11.83
N ARG A 342 -3.73 -8.00 12.59
CA ARG A 342 -3.11 -6.91 13.33
C ARG A 342 -2.65 -5.80 12.39
N ASN A 343 -1.95 -6.15 11.31
CA ASN A 343 -1.58 -5.18 10.27
C ASN A 343 -2.79 -4.49 9.63
N PHE A 344 -3.89 -5.23 9.40
CA PHE A 344 -5.13 -4.67 8.89
C PHE A 344 -5.75 -3.65 9.84
N MET A 345 -5.86 -3.98 11.12
CA MET A 345 -6.46 -3.11 12.15
C MET A 345 -5.75 -1.75 12.23
N TYR A 346 -4.42 -1.75 12.28
CA TYR A 346 -3.64 -0.52 12.32
C TYR A 346 -3.66 0.27 11.00
N ASN A 347 -3.72 -0.44 9.86
CA ASN A 347 -3.93 0.21 8.57
C ASN A 347 -5.32 0.87 8.47
N CYS A 348 -6.36 0.30 9.09
CA CYS A 348 -7.68 0.92 9.20
C CYS A 348 -7.65 2.16 10.09
N GLN A 349 -6.96 2.11 11.24
CA GLN A 349 -6.76 3.27 12.10
C GLN A 349 -6.06 4.42 11.36
N LEU A 350 -5.02 4.12 10.57
CA LEU A 350 -4.38 5.12 9.71
C LEU A 350 -5.36 5.72 8.71
N SER A 351 -6.20 4.88 8.07
CA SER A 351 -7.23 5.38 7.13
C SER A 351 -8.19 6.37 7.80
N PHE A 352 -8.62 6.04 9.00
CA PHE A 352 -9.49 6.91 9.80
C PHE A 352 -8.82 8.24 10.11
N LEU A 353 -7.56 8.23 10.52
CA LEU A 353 -6.78 9.43 10.81
C LEU A 353 -6.67 10.34 9.57
N LEU A 354 -6.33 9.76 8.41
CA LEU A 354 -6.12 10.52 7.18
C LEU A 354 -7.40 11.10 6.57
N GLN A 355 -8.58 10.58 6.93
CA GLN A 355 -9.87 11.16 6.53
C GLN A 355 -10.22 12.42 7.31
N LYS A 356 -9.61 12.66 8.47
CA LYS A 356 -9.80 13.86 9.26
C LYS A 356 -8.89 14.96 8.72
N ASN A 357 -9.46 16.12 8.42
CA ASN A 357 -8.70 17.28 7.94
C ASN A 357 -7.67 17.81 8.97
N GLU A 358 -7.72 17.32 10.20
CA GLU A 358 -6.88 17.74 11.33
C GLU A 358 -5.55 16.95 11.41
N CYS A 359 -5.32 15.95 10.54
CA CYS A 359 -4.10 15.15 10.55
C CYS A 359 -2.88 16.01 10.21
N THR A 360 -1.91 16.07 11.12
CA THR A 360 -0.59 16.70 10.88
C THR A 360 0.36 15.74 10.16
N ILE A 361 1.52 16.23 9.73
CA ILE A 361 2.57 15.36 9.17
C ILE A 361 3.21 14.55 10.28
N GLU A 362 3.36 15.12 11.47
CA GLU A 362 3.87 14.47 12.66
C GLU A 362 2.97 13.29 13.07
N ASP A 363 1.64 13.50 13.14
CA ASP A 363 0.68 12.43 13.43
C ASP A 363 0.78 11.28 12.41
N LEU A 364 0.99 11.61 11.13
CA LEU A 364 1.21 10.63 10.08
C LEU A 364 2.49 9.83 10.32
N CYS A 365 3.60 10.51 10.62
CA CYS A 365 4.89 9.86 10.87
C CYS A 365 4.80 8.91 12.06
N ASP A 366 4.26 9.36 13.18
CA ASP A 366 4.08 8.54 14.39
C ASP A 366 3.26 7.27 14.11
N LYS A 367 2.20 7.38 13.30
CA LYS A 367 1.38 6.23 12.92
C LYS A 367 2.07 5.29 11.93
N ILE A 368 2.84 5.81 11.00
CA ILE A 368 3.65 4.98 10.10
C ILE A 368 4.72 4.24 10.88
N ASP A 369 5.42 4.89 11.80
CA ASP A 369 6.44 4.25 12.64
C ASP A 369 5.83 3.13 13.50
N GLN A 370 4.64 3.35 14.07
CA GLN A 370 3.90 2.31 14.80
C GLN A 370 3.57 1.12 13.89
N ILE A 371 3.12 1.38 12.66
CA ILE A 371 2.79 0.32 11.69
C ILE A 371 4.07 -0.42 11.26
N GLU A 372 5.19 0.27 11.08
CA GLU A 372 6.47 -0.34 10.75
C GLU A 372 6.95 -1.30 11.85
N ASN A 373 6.86 -0.90 13.10
CA ASN A 373 7.18 -1.77 14.24
C ASN A 373 6.31 -3.04 14.23
N ILE A 374 5.00 -2.91 13.93
CA ILE A 374 4.11 -4.08 13.81
C ILE A 374 4.49 -4.94 12.60
N GLN A 375 4.84 -4.34 11.46
CA GLN A 375 5.30 -5.10 10.30
C GLN A 375 6.61 -5.84 10.57
N GLU A 376 7.50 -5.27 11.36
CA GLU A 376 8.75 -5.91 11.79
C GLU A 376 8.50 -7.05 12.77
N GLU A 377 7.66 -6.83 13.77
CA GLU A 377 7.26 -7.84 14.75
C GLU A 377 6.56 -9.03 14.08
N THR A 378 5.59 -8.74 13.21
CA THR A 378 4.77 -9.78 12.55
C THR A 378 5.43 -10.39 11.33
N ARG A 379 6.47 -9.76 10.78
CA ARG A 379 7.09 -10.10 9.49
C ARG A 379 6.15 -10.06 8.29
N ILE A 380 4.98 -9.44 8.45
CA ILE A 380 4.03 -9.19 7.37
C ILE A 380 4.32 -7.80 6.81
N ARG A 381 4.64 -7.72 5.53
CA ARG A 381 4.81 -6.46 4.82
C ARG A 381 3.50 -6.05 4.17
N ASN A 382 3.09 -4.81 4.39
CA ASN A 382 1.85 -4.26 3.85
C ASN A 382 2.15 -2.93 3.13
N PHE A 383 1.78 -2.83 1.87
CA PHE A 383 1.99 -1.63 1.06
C PHE A 383 0.90 -0.55 1.26
N TYR A 384 -0.28 -0.92 1.75
CA TYR A 384 -1.42 0.01 1.88
C TYR A 384 -1.13 1.23 2.75
N PRO A 385 -0.44 1.14 3.90
CA PRO A 385 -0.10 2.31 4.70
C PRO A 385 0.69 3.35 3.92
N TYR A 386 1.70 2.91 3.19
CA TYR A 386 2.55 3.82 2.39
C TYR A 386 1.79 4.44 1.22
N LYS A 387 0.94 3.65 0.52
CA LYS A 387 0.05 4.19 -0.51
C LYS A 387 -0.79 5.35 0.00
N LYS A 388 -1.37 5.20 1.20
CA LYS A 388 -2.21 6.23 1.83
C LYS A 388 -1.38 7.43 2.27
N ALA A 389 -0.22 7.20 2.89
CA ALA A 389 0.67 8.25 3.36
C ALA A 389 1.18 9.10 2.20
N ILE A 390 1.63 8.48 1.10
CA ILE A 390 2.08 9.18 -0.11
C ILE A 390 0.94 10.03 -0.68
N GLY A 391 -0.26 9.45 -0.85
CA GLY A 391 -1.41 10.18 -1.38
C GLY A 391 -1.80 11.39 -0.51
N PHE A 392 -1.74 11.24 0.81
CA PHE A 392 -2.00 12.34 1.75
C PHE A 392 -0.94 13.43 1.64
N LEU A 393 0.35 13.07 1.65
CA LEU A 393 1.45 14.04 1.55
C LEU A 393 1.43 14.79 0.22
N ILE A 394 1.20 14.08 -0.90
CA ILE A 394 1.07 14.71 -2.23
C ILE A 394 -0.07 15.73 -2.22
N LYS A 395 -1.25 15.35 -1.75
CA LYS A 395 -2.39 16.26 -1.68
C LYS A 395 -2.10 17.48 -0.83
N LYS A 396 -1.58 17.29 0.38
CA LYS A 396 -1.27 18.37 1.32
C LYS A 396 -0.20 19.30 0.75
N THR A 397 0.86 18.75 0.14
CA THR A 397 1.94 19.54 -0.45
C THR A 397 1.48 20.35 -1.65
N LYS A 398 0.66 19.75 -2.55
CA LYS A 398 0.09 20.49 -3.69
C LYS A 398 -0.76 21.66 -3.23
N THR A 399 -1.60 21.48 -2.22
CA THR A 399 -2.39 22.57 -1.62
C THR A 399 -1.47 23.68 -1.08
N LYS A 400 -0.38 23.34 -0.37
CA LYS A 400 0.57 24.31 0.16
C LYS A 400 1.36 25.03 -0.93
N ILE A 401 1.66 24.37 -2.05
CA ILE A 401 2.25 24.99 -3.24
C ILE A 401 1.27 26.01 -3.87
N GLU A 402 -0.01 25.66 -3.99
CA GLU A 402 -1.07 26.54 -4.52
C GLU A 402 -1.27 27.78 -3.61
N GLU A 403 -1.26 27.57 -2.29
CA GLU A 403 -1.30 28.64 -1.28
C GLU A 403 -0.02 29.48 -1.21
N ARG A 404 1.07 29.06 -1.84
CA ARG A 404 2.41 29.64 -1.75
C ARG A 404 2.91 29.79 -0.30
N ASP A 405 2.62 28.79 0.52
CA ASP A 405 2.98 28.78 1.93
C ASP A 405 4.51 28.64 2.10
N THR A 406 5.18 29.74 2.41
CA THR A 406 6.64 29.77 2.60
C THR A 406 7.07 29.18 3.94
N THR A 407 6.15 28.94 4.87
CA THR A 407 6.44 28.36 6.20
C THR A 407 6.44 26.85 6.17
N PHE A 408 5.91 26.23 5.10
CA PHE A 408 5.82 24.80 4.95
C PHE A 408 7.19 24.19 4.60
N ASP A 409 7.63 23.17 5.35
CA ASP A 409 8.89 22.46 5.09
C ASP A 409 8.77 21.49 3.92
N TYR A 410 8.87 22.02 2.72
CA TYR A 410 8.85 21.24 1.47
C TYR A 410 9.98 20.21 1.40
N ASN A 411 11.19 20.57 1.87
CA ASN A 411 12.36 19.70 1.75
C ASN A 411 12.18 18.43 2.59
N ASN A 412 11.72 18.56 3.81
CA ASN A 412 11.44 17.41 4.68
C ASN A 412 10.31 16.55 4.11
N THR A 413 9.26 17.18 3.59
CA THR A 413 8.12 16.47 2.99
C THR A 413 8.53 15.67 1.75
N ILE A 414 9.40 16.23 0.89
CA ILE A 414 9.94 15.50 -0.28
C ILE A 414 10.78 14.30 0.17
N LYS A 415 11.62 14.44 1.20
CA LYS A 415 12.38 13.30 1.77
C LYS A 415 11.47 12.20 2.30
N LEU A 416 10.37 12.57 2.97
CA LEU A 416 9.36 11.61 3.44
C LEU A 416 8.68 10.90 2.28
N LEU A 417 8.30 11.63 1.23
CA LEU A 417 7.71 11.06 0.01
C LEU A 417 8.64 10.05 -0.65
N ASP A 418 9.92 10.38 -0.81
CA ASP A 418 10.93 9.47 -1.38
C ASP A 418 11.11 8.22 -0.51
N SER A 419 11.19 8.39 0.80
CA SER A 419 11.32 7.28 1.76
C SER A 419 10.11 6.34 1.68
N TYR A 420 8.89 6.91 1.71
CA TYR A 420 7.67 6.12 1.67
C TYR A 420 7.44 5.46 0.31
N LEU A 421 7.85 6.11 -0.80
CA LEU A 421 7.81 5.48 -2.12
C LEU A 421 8.74 4.26 -2.20
N GLY A 422 9.96 4.37 -1.67
CA GLY A 422 10.89 3.24 -1.60
C GLY A 422 10.37 2.08 -0.73
N LYS A 423 9.69 2.38 0.39
CA LYS A 423 9.03 1.38 1.24
C LYS A 423 7.81 0.76 0.55
N PHE A 424 7.03 1.57 -0.17
CA PHE A 424 5.90 1.11 -0.98
C PHE A 424 6.35 0.09 -2.03
N ASP A 425 7.39 0.38 -2.80
CA ASP A 425 7.95 -0.50 -3.81
C ASP A 425 8.40 -1.85 -3.21
N LYS A 426 9.22 -1.81 -2.16
CA LYS A 426 9.68 -3.01 -1.45
C LYS A 426 8.54 -3.87 -0.92
N ASN A 427 7.48 -3.24 -0.41
CA ASN A 427 6.34 -3.95 0.15
C ASN A 427 5.44 -4.55 -0.95
N ILE A 428 5.31 -3.91 -2.11
CA ILE A 428 4.64 -4.52 -3.28
C ILE A 428 5.36 -5.78 -3.71
N ASP A 429 6.68 -5.74 -3.86
CA ASP A 429 7.47 -6.90 -4.28
C ASP A 429 7.35 -8.05 -3.27
N TRP A 430 7.36 -7.73 -1.98
CA TRP A 430 7.11 -8.70 -0.93
C TRP A 430 5.71 -9.31 -1.06
N CYS A 431 4.67 -8.49 -1.24
CA CYS A 431 3.29 -8.96 -1.38
C CYS A 431 3.10 -9.84 -2.61
N LYS A 432 3.74 -9.51 -3.76
CA LYS A 432 3.75 -10.35 -4.96
C LYS A 432 4.36 -11.72 -4.68
N SER A 433 5.48 -11.77 -3.98
CA SER A 433 6.19 -13.02 -3.70
C SER A 433 5.51 -13.88 -2.63
N HIS A 434 4.62 -13.31 -1.81
CA HIS A 434 3.98 -13.98 -0.67
C HIS A 434 2.48 -14.15 -0.84
N CYS A 435 1.89 -13.74 -1.97
CA CYS A 435 0.44 -13.72 -2.18
C CYS A 435 -0.32 -13.11 -1.01
N PHE A 436 0.13 -11.93 -0.57
CA PHE A 436 -0.38 -11.26 0.61
C PHE A 436 -1.85 -10.87 0.47
N TYR A 437 -2.61 -11.17 1.51
CA TYR A 437 -3.99 -10.70 1.69
C TYR A 437 -4.02 -9.70 2.84
N PRO A 438 -4.64 -8.52 2.66
CA PRO A 438 -4.67 -7.47 3.69
C PRO A 438 -5.50 -7.87 4.93
N VAL A 439 -6.41 -8.81 4.77
CA VAL A 439 -7.19 -9.41 5.86
C VAL A 439 -7.18 -10.92 5.68
N GLN A 440 -6.91 -11.63 6.76
CA GLN A 440 -7.01 -13.08 6.80
C GLN A 440 -7.76 -13.50 8.07
N LEU A 441 -8.72 -14.42 7.93
CA LEU A 441 -9.43 -14.99 9.07
C LEU A 441 -8.69 -16.20 9.64
N LEU A 442 -9.03 -16.53 10.89
CA LEU A 442 -8.61 -17.79 11.51
C LEU A 442 -9.16 -18.98 10.73
N LEU A 443 -8.47 -20.10 10.82
CA LEU A 443 -8.82 -21.33 10.12
C LEU A 443 -10.30 -21.70 10.27
N ASN A 444 -10.81 -21.69 11.49
CA ASN A 444 -12.21 -22.02 11.77
C ASN A 444 -13.21 -21.02 11.16
N GLU A 445 -12.79 -19.80 10.93
CA GLU A 445 -13.61 -18.74 10.32
C GLU A 445 -13.59 -18.81 8.78
N CYS A 446 -12.62 -19.53 8.19
CA CYS A 446 -12.51 -19.79 6.76
C CYS A 446 -13.19 -21.08 6.30
N ILE A 447 -13.73 -21.88 7.23
CA ILE A 447 -14.39 -23.15 6.93
C ILE A 447 -15.89 -22.97 6.93
N VAL A 448 -16.52 -23.50 5.90
CA VAL A 448 -17.98 -23.60 5.76
C VAL A 448 -18.38 -25.07 5.67
N TYR A 449 -19.50 -25.40 6.27
CA TYR A 449 -20.07 -26.75 6.22
C TYR A 449 -21.23 -26.77 5.25
N ILE A 450 -21.18 -27.70 4.30
CA ILE A 450 -22.21 -27.94 3.30
C ILE A 450 -22.65 -29.39 3.46
N GLU A 451 -23.85 -29.62 3.94
CA GLU A 451 -24.39 -30.98 4.13
C GLU A 451 -23.41 -31.92 4.89
N ASN A 452 -22.74 -31.44 5.91
CA ASN A 452 -21.70 -32.13 6.69
C ASN A 452 -20.30 -32.21 6.03
N ASP A 453 -20.13 -31.81 4.78
CA ASP A 453 -18.83 -31.71 4.13
C ASP A 453 -18.19 -30.35 4.44
N LYS A 454 -16.87 -30.33 4.63
CA LYS A 454 -16.11 -29.12 4.86
C LYS A 454 -15.69 -28.49 3.53
N LEU A 455 -15.88 -27.18 3.41
CA LEU A 455 -15.30 -26.37 2.35
C LEU A 455 -14.40 -25.30 2.97
N PHE A 456 -13.13 -25.32 2.63
CA PHE A 456 -12.13 -24.35 3.10
C PHE A 456 -11.92 -23.26 2.06
N LEU A 457 -12.08 -22.00 2.48
CA LEU A 457 -12.02 -20.82 1.64
C LEU A 457 -11.01 -19.81 2.20
N PRO A 458 -9.69 -20.04 2.03
CA PRO A 458 -8.63 -19.17 2.59
C PRO A 458 -8.66 -17.75 2.04
N SER A 459 -9.17 -17.56 0.83
CA SER A 459 -9.31 -16.26 0.18
C SER A 459 -10.61 -15.51 0.53
N SER A 460 -11.37 -16.02 1.50
CA SER A 460 -12.76 -15.56 1.76
C SER A 460 -12.90 -14.07 2.09
N ILE A 461 -11.86 -13.42 2.55
CA ILE A 461 -11.97 -12.09 3.16
C ILE A 461 -11.39 -10.98 2.31
N SER A 462 -10.43 -11.26 1.44
CA SER A 462 -9.73 -10.23 0.71
C SER A 462 -10.20 -10.11 -0.73
N ARG A 463 -10.24 -8.88 -1.25
CA ARG A 463 -10.27 -8.68 -2.70
C ARG A 463 -8.95 -9.13 -3.30
N PRO A 464 -8.97 -9.77 -4.46
CA PRO A 464 -7.74 -10.06 -5.18
C PRO A 464 -6.96 -8.78 -5.46
N ILE A 465 -5.65 -8.79 -5.19
CA ILE A 465 -4.79 -7.63 -5.40
C ILE A 465 -4.53 -7.46 -6.88
N ASP A 466 -4.80 -6.26 -7.40
CA ASP A 466 -4.44 -5.85 -8.75
C ASP A 466 -3.06 -5.20 -8.75
N TYR A 467 -2.05 -5.99 -9.02
CA TYR A 467 -0.68 -5.52 -9.06
C TYR A 467 -0.39 -4.60 -10.24
N GLU A 468 -1.07 -4.77 -11.39
CA GLU A 468 -0.93 -3.89 -12.54
C GLU A 468 -1.46 -2.49 -12.22
N LYS A 469 -2.60 -2.40 -11.53
CA LYS A 469 -3.13 -1.13 -11.04
C LYS A 469 -2.19 -0.48 -10.02
N LEU A 470 -1.56 -1.27 -9.14
CA LEU A 470 -0.58 -0.75 -8.19
C LEU A 470 0.68 -0.21 -8.85
N GLU A 471 1.14 -0.84 -9.93
CA GLU A 471 2.25 -0.33 -10.72
C GLU A 471 1.91 1.01 -11.39
N ARG A 472 0.70 1.15 -11.96
CA ARG A 472 0.21 2.44 -12.49
C ARG A 472 0.13 3.51 -11.40
N VAL A 473 -0.34 3.17 -10.20
CA VAL A 473 -0.36 4.09 -9.05
C VAL A 473 1.06 4.50 -8.65
N ARG A 474 2.01 3.57 -8.65
CA ARG A 474 3.42 3.84 -8.39
C ARG A 474 4.00 4.88 -9.36
N GLU A 475 3.77 4.69 -10.65
CA GLU A 475 4.23 5.64 -11.67
C GLU A 475 3.55 7.01 -11.51
N SER A 476 2.24 7.04 -11.21
CA SER A 476 1.55 8.29 -10.89
C SER A 476 2.19 9.02 -9.70
N PHE A 477 2.56 8.29 -8.64
CA PHE A 477 3.24 8.90 -7.50
C PHE A 477 4.61 9.48 -7.87
N ARG A 478 5.39 8.79 -8.70
CA ARG A 478 6.68 9.31 -9.19
C ARG A 478 6.51 10.61 -9.95
N VAL A 479 5.54 10.65 -10.86
CA VAL A 479 5.22 11.87 -11.62
C VAL A 479 4.79 13.01 -10.69
N ASP A 480 3.92 12.73 -9.73
CA ASP A 480 3.46 13.73 -8.76
C ASP A 480 4.58 14.27 -7.87
N ILE A 481 5.48 13.39 -7.41
CA ILE A 481 6.64 13.80 -6.59
C ILE A 481 7.59 14.67 -7.41
N GLU A 482 7.84 14.31 -8.67
CA GLU A 482 8.69 15.12 -9.55
C GLU A 482 8.06 16.48 -9.87
N TYR A 483 6.75 16.52 -10.10
CA TYR A 483 6.01 17.77 -10.23
C TYR A 483 6.16 18.66 -8.98
N ILE A 484 6.02 18.08 -7.78
CA ILE A 484 6.20 18.80 -6.52
C ILE A 484 7.63 19.36 -6.43
N ARG A 485 8.65 18.55 -6.75
CA ARG A 485 10.06 18.94 -6.72
C ARG A 485 10.32 20.15 -7.60
N ASN A 486 9.86 20.09 -8.85
CA ASN A 486 10.02 21.16 -9.81
C ASN A 486 9.24 22.43 -9.41
N SER A 487 8.05 22.26 -8.84
CA SER A 487 7.24 23.37 -8.35
C SER A 487 7.89 24.08 -7.15
N VAL A 488 8.49 23.34 -6.25
CA VAL A 488 9.22 23.90 -5.09
C VAL A 488 10.46 24.67 -5.52
N ILE A 489 11.21 24.15 -6.49
CA ILE A 489 12.36 24.87 -7.09
C ILE A 489 11.88 26.18 -7.70
N TYR A 490 10.81 26.15 -8.50
CA TYR A 490 10.25 27.36 -9.13
C TYR A 490 9.79 28.41 -8.11
N ILE A 491 9.12 27.98 -7.02
CA ILE A 491 8.69 28.91 -5.95
C ILE A 491 9.91 29.55 -5.29
N LYS A 492 10.94 28.75 -4.98
CA LYS A 492 12.17 29.24 -4.36
C LYS A 492 12.89 30.24 -5.26
N ASP A 493 13.08 29.90 -6.54
CA ASP A 493 13.71 30.81 -7.51
C ASP A 493 12.93 32.12 -7.68
N LYS A 494 11.60 32.05 -7.60
CA LYS A 494 10.74 33.23 -7.67
C LYS A 494 10.88 34.12 -6.43
N ILE A 495 10.89 33.52 -5.22
CA ILE A 495 11.11 34.24 -3.96
C ILE A 495 12.48 34.91 -3.97
N ASP A 496 13.53 34.19 -4.36
CA ASP A 496 14.88 34.73 -4.46
C ASP A 496 14.93 35.89 -5.48
N THR A 497 14.22 35.74 -6.62
CA THR A 497 14.12 36.81 -7.63
C THR A 497 13.35 38.02 -7.14
N GLU A 498 12.27 37.85 -6.38
CA GLU A 498 11.50 38.97 -5.79
C GLU A 498 12.32 39.69 -4.71
N THR A 499 13.04 38.93 -3.88
CA THR A 499 13.96 39.49 -2.87
C THR A 499 15.08 40.31 -3.53
N ILE A 500 15.69 39.77 -4.58
CA ILE A 500 16.72 40.48 -5.36
C ILE A 500 16.16 41.77 -6.00
N LYS A 501 14.93 41.72 -6.53
CA LYS A 501 14.26 42.92 -7.08
C LYS A 501 14.00 43.98 -6.03
N GLU A 502 13.59 43.61 -4.82
CA GLU A 502 13.40 44.54 -3.71
C GLU A 502 14.75 45.16 -3.26
N GLU A 503 15.79 44.34 -3.18
CA GLU A 503 17.15 44.83 -2.89
C GLU A 503 17.65 45.78 -3.98
N LEU A 504 17.47 45.46 -5.25
CA LEU A 504 17.80 46.31 -6.39
C LEU A 504 17.03 47.64 -6.32
N LYS A 505 15.74 47.62 -6.07
CA LYS A 505 14.92 48.83 -5.91
C LYS A 505 15.38 49.70 -4.75
N ASN A 506 15.80 49.08 -3.65
CA ASN A 506 16.37 49.80 -2.52
C ASN A 506 17.74 50.40 -2.88
N ILE A 507 18.56 49.72 -3.66
CA ILE A 507 19.82 50.18 -4.19
C ILE A 507 19.59 51.34 -5.17
N GLU A 508 18.68 51.25 -6.12
CA GLU A 508 18.30 52.31 -7.06
C GLU A 508 17.84 53.56 -6.30
N LYS A 509 16.99 53.43 -5.29
CA LYS A 509 16.56 54.53 -4.46
C LYS A 509 17.74 55.24 -3.77
N ARG A 510 18.68 54.47 -3.23
CA ARG A 510 19.91 55.01 -2.63
C ARG A 510 20.81 55.70 -3.65
N TYR A 511 20.94 55.18 -4.87
CA TYR A 511 21.69 55.84 -5.95
C TYR A 511 21.04 57.18 -6.38
N LEU A 512 19.71 57.24 -6.46
CA LEU A 512 18.98 58.47 -6.75
C LEU A 512 19.17 59.52 -5.63
N GLU A 513 19.14 59.10 -4.36
CA GLU A 513 19.40 59.96 -3.22
C GLU A 513 20.83 60.52 -3.26
N ILE A 514 21.83 59.69 -3.50
CA ILE A 514 23.25 60.11 -3.62
C ILE A 514 23.44 61.00 -4.85
N GLY A 515 22.85 60.64 -5.98
CA GLY A 515 22.90 61.44 -7.20
C GLY A 515 22.30 62.83 -7.02
N GLY A 516 21.17 62.91 -6.35
CA GLY A 516 20.53 64.19 -6.00
C GLY A 516 21.41 65.07 -5.14
N VAL A 517 22.08 64.51 -4.14
CA VAL A 517 23.03 65.18 -3.31
C VAL A 517 24.23 65.66 -4.13
N LEU A 518 24.78 64.82 -4.97
CA LEU A 518 25.97 65.16 -5.81
C LEU A 518 25.66 66.30 -6.80
N ILE A 519 24.45 66.26 -7.42
CA ILE A 519 23.98 67.35 -8.27
C ILE A 519 23.81 68.61 -7.48
N GLY A 520 23.24 68.55 -6.25
CA GLY A 520 23.18 69.72 -5.34
C GLY A 520 24.56 70.30 -5.03
N VAL A 521 25.55 69.46 -4.76
CA VAL A 521 26.95 69.88 -4.53
C VAL A 521 27.50 70.58 -5.75
N VAL A 522 27.40 69.95 -6.91
CA VAL A 522 27.95 70.50 -8.17
C VAL A 522 27.28 71.82 -8.50
N THR A 523 25.96 71.91 -8.39
CA THR A 523 25.23 73.19 -8.62
C THR A 523 25.63 74.24 -7.65
N PHE A 524 25.86 73.89 -6.39
CA PHE A 524 26.34 74.81 -5.36
C PHE A 524 27.76 75.30 -5.66
N LEU A 525 28.69 74.43 -6.02
CA LEU A 525 30.04 74.81 -6.38
C LEU A 525 30.05 75.74 -7.58
N PHE A 526 29.30 75.49 -8.62
CA PHE A 526 29.17 76.37 -9.78
C PHE A 526 28.54 77.73 -9.43
N GLY A 527 27.51 77.75 -8.58
CA GLY A 527 26.88 78.92 -8.06
C GLY A 527 27.88 79.80 -7.28
N SER A 528 28.68 79.17 -6.41
CA SER A 528 29.68 79.80 -5.60
C SER A 528 30.81 80.42 -6.49
N ILE A 529 31.28 79.66 -7.47
CA ILE A 529 32.33 80.19 -8.42
C ILE A 529 31.79 81.39 -9.20
N ASN A 530 30.50 81.38 -9.57
CA ASN A 530 29.89 82.48 -10.31
C ASN A 530 29.80 83.75 -9.45
N ILE A 531 29.51 83.63 -8.16
CA ILE A 531 29.50 84.75 -7.19
C ILE A 531 30.90 85.33 -7.02
N PHE A 532 31.94 84.49 -6.99
CA PHE A 532 33.33 84.94 -6.88
C PHE A 532 33.92 85.55 -8.17
N SER A 533 33.37 85.24 -9.31
CA SER A 533 33.83 85.70 -10.62
C SER A 533 33.35 87.12 -10.99
N GLN A 534 32.36 87.67 -10.29
CA GLN A 534 31.92 89.04 -10.50
C GLN A 534 32.92 90.01 -9.83
N LYS A 535 33.74 90.61 -10.64
CA LYS A 535 34.72 91.63 -10.27
C LYS A 535 34.02 92.85 -9.68
N THR A 536 34.08 93.02 -8.35
CA THR A 536 33.91 94.30 -7.66
C THR A 536 35.01 94.44 -6.62
N SER A 537 35.78 95.45 -6.81
CA SER A 537 37.10 95.66 -6.26
C SER A 537 37.09 96.51 -4.96
N THR A 538 36.34 96.14 -3.97
CA THR A 538 36.49 96.71 -2.63
C THR A 538 36.81 95.64 -1.61
N PRO A 539 37.76 95.82 -0.68
CA PRO A 539 38.17 94.77 0.28
C PRO A 539 37.05 94.29 1.19
N GLU A 540 36.04 95.10 1.42
CA GLU A 540 34.89 94.80 2.27
C GLU A 540 33.97 93.69 1.62
N HIS A 541 33.71 93.84 0.32
CA HIS A 541 32.90 92.81 -0.40
C HIS A 541 33.59 91.46 -0.55
N LEU A 542 34.93 91.48 -0.55
CA LEU A 542 35.70 90.22 -0.60
C LEU A 542 35.62 89.47 0.74
N LEU A 543 35.63 90.18 1.83
CA LEU A 543 35.49 89.64 3.16
C LEU A 543 34.08 89.08 3.36
N GLU A 544 33.05 89.81 2.98
CA GLU A 544 31.66 89.43 3.04
C GLU A 544 31.39 88.18 2.21
N SER A 545 31.87 88.14 0.98
CA SER A 545 31.74 86.96 0.09
C SER A 545 32.46 85.73 0.66
N THR A 546 33.61 85.88 1.30
CA THR A 546 34.36 84.79 1.91
C THR A 546 33.63 84.22 3.13
N ILE A 547 32.96 85.07 3.92
CA ILE A 547 32.15 84.65 5.06
C ILE A 547 30.94 83.89 4.57
N TRP A 548 30.19 84.35 3.56
CA TRP A 548 29.04 83.63 2.98
C TRP A 548 29.47 82.31 2.40
N LEU A 549 30.59 82.20 1.73
CA LEU A 549 31.08 80.89 1.23
C LEU A 549 31.38 79.96 2.38
N GLY A 550 31.96 80.41 3.46
CA GLY A 550 32.24 79.64 4.66
C GLY A 550 30.93 79.05 5.27
N VAL A 551 29.90 79.94 5.36
CA VAL A 551 28.57 79.54 5.81
C VAL A 551 27.99 78.35 4.99
N ILE A 552 27.99 78.53 3.68
CA ILE A 552 27.42 77.60 2.75
C ILE A 552 28.21 76.31 2.79
N LEU A 553 29.55 76.33 2.89
CA LEU A 553 30.38 75.15 3.04
C LEU A 553 30.10 74.39 4.34
N ILE A 554 29.83 75.06 5.43
CA ILE A 554 29.50 74.44 6.72
C ILE A 554 28.12 73.82 6.67
N ILE A 555 27.07 74.50 6.12
CA ILE A 555 25.74 73.96 5.94
C ILE A 555 25.79 72.70 5.08
N PHE A 556 26.57 72.75 4.01
CA PHE A 556 26.77 71.63 3.11
C PHE A 556 27.49 70.47 3.80
N ALA A 557 28.58 70.72 4.55
CA ALA A 557 29.25 69.67 5.31
C ALA A 557 28.35 69.01 6.37
N LEU A 558 27.49 69.79 7.02
CA LEU A 558 26.51 69.29 7.97
C LEU A 558 25.43 68.46 7.29
N LEU A 559 24.91 68.84 6.12
CA LEU A 559 23.97 68.08 5.33
C LEU A 559 24.58 66.75 4.86
N LEU A 560 25.81 66.78 4.34
CA LEU A 560 26.56 65.58 3.97
C LEU A 560 26.76 64.65 5.17
N PHE A 561 27.13 65.23 6.33
CA PHE A 561 27.28 64.41 7.55
C PHE A 561 25.97 63.75 7.98
N ILE A 562 24.84 64.44 7.92
CA ILE A 562 23.50 63.89 8.23
C ILE A 562 23.16 62.79 7.26
N ILE A 563 23.42 62.94 5.97
CA ILE A 563 23.13 61.95 4.93
C ILE A 563 24.01 60.71 5.11
N ILE A 564 25.30 60.85 5.35
CA ILE A 564 26.27 59.76 5.56
C ILE A 564 25.95 59.00 6.85
N GLU A 565 25.58 59.67 7.92
CA GLU A 565 25.19 59.05 9.19
C GLU A 565 23.81 58.35 9.10
N ASN A 566 22.88 58.95 8.37
CA ASN A 566 21.58 58.30 8.09
C ASN A 566 21.78 57.00 7.32
N TRP A 567 22.75 56.96 6.41
CA TRP A 567 23.10 55.76 5.65
C TRP A 567 23.65 54.65 6.55
N LYS A 568 24.35 54.96 7.63
CA LYS A 568 24.86 53.99 8.60
C LYS A 568 23.81 53.52 9.61
N GLY A 569 22.59 54.08 9.58
CA GLY A 569 21.51 53.74 10.52
C GLY A 569 21.80 54.10 11.98
N THR A 570 22.76 54.99 12.23
CA THR A 570 23.28 55.29 13.57
C THR A 570 22.94 56.68 14.10
N ILE A 571 21.99 57.39 13.45
CA ILE A 571 21.64 58.76 13.91
C ILE A 571 20.92 58.67 15.25
N SER A 572 21.65 59.05 16.30
CA SER A 572 21.00 59.31 17.57
C SER A 572 20.32 60.71 17.53
N LYS A 573 19.13 60.80 18.14
CA LYS A 573 18.42 62.10 18.25
C LYS A 573 19.30 63.21 18.82
N ALA A 574 20.25 62.86 19.65
CA ALA A 574 21.26 63.84 20.22
C ALA A 574 22.15 64.49 19.17
N LYS A 575 22.59 63.77 18.14
CA LYS A 575 23.45 64.29 17.08
C LYS A 575 22.71 65.27 16.17
N ILE A 576 21.41 65.02 15.86
CA ILE A 576 20.59 65.96 15.11
C ILE A 576 20.42 67.30 15.88
N VAL A 577 20.23 67.19 17.20
CA VAL A 577 20.09 68.35 18.07
C VAL A 577 21.41 69.16 18.11
N ILE A 578 22.55 68.47 18.19
CA ILE A 578 23.87 69.14 18.18
C ILE A 578 24.09 69.86 16.86
N CYS A 579 23.80 69.28 15.71
CA CYS A 579 23.90 69.94 14.41
C CYS A 579 22.94 71.13 14.31
N GLY A 580 21.72 71.01 14.84
CA GLY A 580 20.78 72.16 14.91
C GLY A 580 21.29 73.31 15.79
N ILE A 581 21.90 73.01 16.94
CA ILE A 581 22.48 74.03 17.83
C ILE A 581 23.68 74.72 17.17
N LEU A 582 24.57 74.01 16.51
CA LEU A 582 25.67 74.55 15.78
C LEU A 582 25.23 75.48 14.65
N LEU A 583 24.20 75.09 13.89
CA LEU A 583 23.57 75.93 12.88
C LEU A 583 22.97 77.23 13.48
N ALA A 584 22.28 77.11 14.61
CA ALA A 584 21.68 78.24 15.31
C ALA A 584 22.74 79.18 15.86
N ILE A 585 23.83 78.69 16.48
CA ILE A 585 24.97 79.50 16.96
C ILE A 585 25.59 80.22 15.78
N TYR A 586 25.78 79.52 14.67
CA TYR A 586 26.40 80.16 13.50
C TYR A 586 25.47 81.24 12.90
N ALA A 587 24.18 81.04 12.83
CA ALA A 587 23.19 82.04 12.40
C ALA A 587 23.18 83.26 13.32
N ILE A 588 23.38 83.09 14.63
CA ILE A 588 23.48 84.21 15.60
C ILE A 588 24.75 85.02 15.38
N ILE A 589 25.90 84.36 15.18
CA ILE A 589 27.19 85.01 14.89
C ILE A 589 27.08 85.81 13.61
N LEU A 590 26.41 85.27 12.59
CA LEU A 590 26.16 85.94 11.33
C LEU A 590 25.28 87.19 11.51
N GLY A 591 24.20 87.01 12.28
CA GLY A 591 23.28 88.12 12.61
C GLY A 591 23.99 89.29 13.35
N ILE A 592 24.88 88.97 14.31
CA ILE A 592 25.64 89.95 15.03
C ILE A 592 26.62 90.70 14.07
N PHE A 593 27.23 89.98 13.18
CA PHE A 593 28.14 90.53 12.19
C PHE A 593 27.47 91.47 11.19
N MET A 594 26.27 91.09 10.73
CA MET A 594 25.45 91.90 9.84
C MET A 594 24.95 93.18 10.54
N PHE A 595 24.61 93.11 11.81
CA PHE A 595 24.18 94.25 12.60
C PHE A 595 25.29 95.27 12.92
N GLN A 596 26.54 94.80 12.97
CA GLN A 596 27.69 95.73 13.16
C GLN A 596 28.07 96.49 11.89
N ASN A 597 27.81 95.97 10.70
CA ASN A 597 28.11 96.62 9.43
C ASN A 597 27.06 97.62 8.96
N ASP A 598 25.84 97.59 9.44
CA ASP A 598 24.77 98.51 9.05
C ASP A 598 24.92 99.94 9.73
N ASN A 599 25.86 100.07 10.65
CA ASN A 599 26.04 101.32 11.37
C ASN A 599 27.06 102.30 10.73
N THR A 600 27.56 102.10 9.49
CA THR A 600 28.55 102.94 8.83
C THR A 600 28.21 103.31 7.39
N ALA A 601 27.04 103.89 7.14
CA ALA A 601 26.79 104.49 5.83
C ALA A 601 25.86 105.71 5.94
N THR A 602 26.36 106.84 5.69
CA THR A 602 25.61 108.07 5.37
C THR A 602 25.60 108.28 3.84
N PRO A 603 24.77 109.27 3.33
CA PRO A 603 24.08 109.01 2.09
C PRO A 603 24.45 109.92 0.93
N ASN A 604 23.99 109.70 -0.20
CA ASN A 604 23.41 110.65 -1.19
C ASN A 604 23.84 110.38 -2.66
N PRO A 605 23.25 111.10 -3.68
CA PRO A 605 22.08 110.59 -4.43
C PRO A 605 22.28 110.73 -5.96
N ILE A 606 21.16 110.65 -6.71
CA ILE A 606 20.81 111.16 -8.05
C ILE A 606 20.96 110.20 -9.25
N GLU A 607 19.85 109.67 -9.70
CA GLU A 607 19.13 109.83 -10.97
C GLU A 607 19.85 109.87 -12.33
N PRO A 608 19.15 109.68 -13.47
CA PRO A 608 18.29 108.58 -13.97
C PRO A 608 18.57 108.27 -15.46
N GLN A 609 17.62 107.65 -16.08
CA GLN A 609 17.36 107.49 -17.55
C GLN A 609 18.14 106.40 -18.29
N ASP A 610 17.71 105.75 -19.19
CA ASP A 610 16.49 105.57 -19.96
C ASP A 610 16.61 104.28 -20.81
N LEU A 611 15.51 103.63 -21.00
CA LEU A 611 14.94 103.13 -22.27
C LEU A 611 15.64 102.10 -23.14
N ILE A 612 14.75 101.24 -23.52
CA ILE A 612 14.55 100.56 -24.83
C ILE A 612 14.89 99.06 -24.82
N GLU A 613 13.86 98.25 -24.75
CA GLU A 613 13.19 97.56 -25.82
C GLU A 613 14.14 96.83 -26.81
N THR A 614 13.91 95.62 -26.93
CA THR A 614 13.29 94.82 -28.01
C THR A 614 13.66 93.35 -27.87
N SER A 615 12.79 92.49 -27.68
CA SER A 615 11.99 91.64 -28.61
C SER A 615 12.78 90.62 -29.42
N VAL A 616 12.21 89.41 -29.39
CA VAL A 616 12.15 88.42 -30.46
C VAL A 616 13.42 87.51 -30.61
N GLU A 617 13.34 86.22 -30.46
CA GLU A 617 12.61 85.09 -30.83
C GLU A 617 12.80 83.88 -29.91
#